data_4efaf61475457c40fcadf1e3e11d56e1
#
_entry.id   4efaf61475457c40fcadf1e3e11d56e1
#
_cell.length_a   1.000
_cell.length_b   1.000
_cell.length_c   1.000
_cell.angle_alpha   90.00
_cell.angle_beta   90.00
_cell.angle_gamma   90.00
#
_symmetry.space_group_name_H-M   'P 1'
#
loop_
_entity.id
_entity.type
_entity.pdbx_description
1 polymer ?
#
loop_
_entity_poly.entity_id
_entity_poly.type
_entity_poly.pdbx_seq_one_letter_code
_entity_poly.pdbx_strand_id
1 'polypeptide(L)'
;MKKKGLVLFLLSALLFTACGTGKNKTEETDKLTVVTSFYPVYLLAQEIVQGAEGIRLENMAQPQTGCLHDYELSISDMKLLETADIFIINGGGMESFLEQALERYPELTVVDTSEGIALLEEEAHHHHDEEEEAEAHEHEHEHEHEGNSHIWLSPARAAQQAESIAAALSEMDQADAAVFAENAARFKEETDALLQEAAQLNLPEGTEAEVFHEGFAYFAELFGMEIASGIFVDEYQVPSAKELTEAADEGREHN
;
A
#
# COMPACT_ATOMS: atom_id res chain seq x y z
N MET A 1 19.30 -57.80 -60.08
CA MET A 1 19.25 -56.35 -59.87
C MET A 1 17.91 -55.90 -59.35
N LYS A 2 17.54 -56.18 -58.11
CA LYS A 2 16.24 -55.75 -57.48
C LYS A 2 16.25 -55.77 -55.94
N LYS A 3 17.35 -55.47 -55.25
CA LYS A 3 17.42 -55.44 -53.77
C LYS A 3 18.08 -54.19 -53.17
N LYS A 4 18.38 -53.14 -53.96
CA LYS A 4 19.02 -51.92 -53.46
C LYS A 4 18.07 -50.72 -53.27
N GLY A 5 16.79 -50.84 -53.68
CA GLY A 5 15.81 -49.74 -53.58
C GLY A 5 15.01 -49.74 -52.28
N LEU A 6 14.99 -50.80 -51.48
CA LEU A 6 14.12 -50.93 -50.28
C LEU A 6 14.78 -50.42 -48.98
N VAL A 7 16.12 -50.33 -48.97
CA VAL A 7 16.83 -49.87 -47.75
C VAL A 7 16.86 -48.35 -47.63
N LEU A 8 16.74 -47.62 -48.76
CA LEU A 8 16.79 -46.14 -48.75
C LEU A 8 15.46 -45.49 -48.34
N PHE A 9 14.33 -46.26 -48.41
CA PHE A 9 13.01 -45.74 -48.05
C PHE A 9 12.69 -45.92 -46.55
N LEU A 10 13.40 -46.81 -45.85
CA LEU A 10 13.25 -47.04 -44.40
C LEU A 10 14.08 -46.08 -43.52
N LEU A 11 15.09 -45.38 -44.11
CA LEU A 11 15.90 -44.40 -43.37
C LEU A 11 15.32 -43.00 -43.41
N SER A 12 14.34 -42.71 -44.28
CA SER A 12 13.67 -41.42 -44.41
C SER A 12 12.49 -41.23 -43.46
N ALA A 13 12.00 -42.31 -42.80
CA ALA A 13 10.83 -42.28 -41.94
C ALA A 13 11.14 -42.02 -40.46
N LEU A 14 12.43 -41.87 -40.09
CA LEU A 14 12.87 -41.72 -38.69
C LEU A 14 13.22 -40.27 -38.30
N LEU A 15 12.98 -39.29 -39.20
CA LEU A 15 13.34 -37.87 -38.96
C LEU A 15 12.14 -36.95 -38.68
N PHE A 16 10.92 -37.48 -38.49
CA PHE A 16 9.71 -36.64 -38.28
C PHE A 16 9.00 -36.83 -36.93
N THR A 17 9.66 -37.35 -35.91
CA THR A 17 9.07 -37.45 -34.57
C THR A 17 9.88 -36.72 -33.52
N ALA A 18 10.12 -35.42 -33.72
CA ALA A 18 10.66 -34.54 -32.69
C ALA A 18 10.03 -33.14 -32.82
N CYS A 19 8.72 -33.06 -32.89
CA CYS A 19 7.96 -31.91 -32.46
C CYS A 19 7.18 -32.33 -31.19
N GLY A 20 7.93 -32.53 -30.12
CA GLY A 20 7.37 -32.49 -28.79
C GLY A 20 6.88 -31.08 -28.52
N THR A 21 5.57 -30.92 -28.46
CA THR A 21 4.94 -29.78 -27.81
C THR A 21 5.37 -29.79 -26.33
N GLY A 22 6.57 -29.28 -26.07
CA GLY A 22 6.94 -28.80 -24.74
C GLY A 22 6.01 -27.63 -24.45
N LYS A 23 4.97 -27.87 -23.70
CA LYS A 23 4.32 -26.80 -22.98
C LYS A 23 5.41 -26.19 -22.10
N ASN A 24 5.80 -24.96 -22.42
CA ASN A 24 6.59 -24.12 -21.55
C ASN A 24 5.80 -23.96 -20.25
N LYS A 25 6.19 -24.71 -19.23
CA LYS A 25 5.66 -24.66 -17.87
C LYS A 25 6.75 -24.15 -16.92
N THR A 26 7.64 -23.30 -17.43
CA THR A 26 8.85 -22.84 -16.71
C THR A 26 8.95 -21.33 -16.55
N GLU A 27 7.98 -20.53 -17.02
CA GLU A 27 8.09 -19.07 -16.91
C GLU A 27 7.41 -18.47 -15.66
N GLU A 28 6.62 -19.24 -14.95
CA GLU A 28 5.86 -18.73 -13.79
C GLU A 28 6.56 -19.01 -12.43
N THR A 29 7.56 -19.88 -12.43
CA THR A 29 8.27 -20.28 -11.18
C THR A 29 9.53 -19.47 -10.87
N ASP A 30 9.96 -18.61 -11.78
CA ASP A 30 11.19 -17.80 -11.63
C ASP A 30 10.92 -16.32 -11.29
N LYS A 31 9.66 -15.92 -11.08
CA LYS A 31 9.31 -14.54 -10.76
C LYS A 31 9.38 -14.27 -9.26
N LEU A 32 9.98 -13.14 -8.90
CA LEU A 32 9.93 -12.62 -7.53
C LEU A 32 8.49 -12.28 -7.16
N THR A 33 7.97 -12.91 -6.12
CA THR A 33 6.60 -12.68 -5.64
C THR A 33 6.61 -11.54 -4.64
N VAL A 34 6.08 -10.41 -5.07
CA VAL A 34 5.90 -9.20 -4.27
C VAL A 34 4.46 -9.15 -3.78
N VAL A 35 4.27 -9.11 -2.48
CA VAL A 35 2.95 -8.95 -1.87
C VAL A 35 2.90 -7.59 -1.18
N THR A 36 1.80 -6.88 -1.32
CA THR A 36 1.53 -5.61 -0.63
C THR A 36 0.41 -5.79 0.38
N SER A 37 0.42 -5.01 1.46
CA SER A 37 -0.57 -5.11 2.53
C SER A 37 -1.97 -4.73 2.05
N PHE A 38 -2.11 -3.59 1.38
CA PHE A 38 -3.40 -3.09 0.91
C PHE A 38 -3.28 -2.21 -0.35
N TYR A 39 -4.42 -1.76 -0.85
CA TYR A 39 -4.53 -1.19 -2.19
C TYR A 39 -3.68 0.07 -2.44
N PRO A 40 -3.55 1.05 -1.53
CA PRO A 40 -2.65 2.20 -1.74
C PRO A 40 -1.19 1.79 -1.96
N VAL A 41 -0.65 0.89 -1.14
CA VAL A 41 0.71 0.37 -1.29
C VAL A 41 0.86 -0.45 -2.57
N TYR A 42 -0.20 -1.19 -2.94
CA TYR A 42 -0.24 -1.92 -4.22
C TYR A 42 -0.12 -0.97 -5.42
N LEU A 43 -0.81 0.16 -5.41
CA LEU A 43 -0.72 1.15 -6.49
C LEU A 43 0.69 1.74 -6.60
N LEU A 44 1.33 2.07 -5.48
CA LEU A 44 2.72 2.54 -5.48
C LEU A 44 3.66 1.47 -6.04
N ALA A 45 3.55 0.23 -5.55
CA ALA A 45 4.37 -0.88 -6.05
C ALA A 45 4.11 -1.14 -7.55
N GLN A 46 2.86 -1.03 -8.02
CA GLN A 46 2.49 -1.19 -9.43
C GLN A 46 3.20 -0.17 -10.34
N GLU A 47 3.28 1.09 -9.89
CA GLU A 47 4.03 2.13 -10.63
C GLU A 47 5.52 1.78 -10.71
N ILE A 48 6.10 1.25 -9.63
CA ILE A 48 7.53 0.93 -9.59
C ILE A 48 7.87 -0.29 -10.45
N VAL A 49 7.03 -1.32 -10.47
CA VAL A 49 7.32 -2.55 -11.23
C VAL A 49 6.91 -2.48 -12.70
N GLN A 50 6.37 -1.35 -13.16
CA GLN A 50 5.92 -1.20 -14.54
C GLN A 50 7.06 -1.45 -15.54
N GLY A 51 6.89 -2.45 -16.39
CA GLY A 51 7.91 -2.85 -17.38
C GLY A 51 8.94 -3.87 -16.89
N ALA A 52 8.94 -4.25 -15.61
CA ALA A 52 9.72 -5.36 -15.07
C ALA A 52 9.05 -6.70 -15.40
N GLU A 53 9.80 -7.63 -16.00
CA GLU A 53 9.25 -8.93 -16.38
C GLU A 53 9.42 -9.99 -15.27
N GLY A 54 10.38 -9.76 -14.36
CA GLY A 54 10.75 -10.67 -13.27
C GLY A 54 9.81 -10.64 -12.06
N ILE A 55 8.79 -9.79 -12.03
CA ILE A 55 7.93 -9.55 -10.87
C ILE A 55 6.55 -10.17 -11.04
N ARG A 56 6.03 -10.73 -9.95
CA ARG A 56 4.62 -11.07 -9.74
C ARG A 56 4.11 -10.25 -8.55
N LEU A 57 3.31 -9.24 -8.83
CA LEU A 57 2.74 -8.35 -7.83
C LEU A 57 1.34 -8.81 -7.41
N GLU A 58 1.12 -8.95 -6.12
CA GLU A 58 -0.14 -9.37 -5.49
C GLU A 58 -0.52 -8.40 -4.37
N ASN A 59 -1.82 -8.19 -4.16
CA ASN A 59 -2.31 -7.38 -3.04
C ASN A 59 -3.02 -8.26 -2.02
N MET A 60 -2.69 -8.12 -0.74
CA MET A 60 -3.24 -8.96 0.33
C MET A 60 -4.71 -8.58 0.63
N ALA A 61 -4.96 -7.36 1.06
CA ALA A 61 -6.31 -6.91 1.35
C ALA A 61 -7.07 -6.56 0.06
N GLN A 62 -8.38 -6.84 0.02
CA GLN A 62 -9.21 -6.52 -1.14
C GLN A 62 -9.24 -5.00 -1.37
N PRO A 63 -9.28 -4.50 -2.64
CA PRO A 63 -9.24 -3.06 -2.95
C PRO A 63 -10.34 -2.23 -2.29
N GLN A 64 -11.46 -2.84 -1.95
CA GLN A 64 -12.61 -2.20 -1.30
C GLN A 64 -12.55 -2.22 0.22
N THR A 65 -11.45 -2.72 0.81
CA THR A 65 -11.33 -2.83 2.27
C THR A 65 -11.19 -1.47 2.95
N GLY A 66 -10.71 -0.45 2.24
CA GLY A 66 -10.42 0.86 2.82
C GLY A 66 -9.16 0.86 3.69
N CYS A 67 -9.19 1.51 4.85
CA CYS A 67 -8.11 1.49 5.82
C CYS A 67 -8.05 0.15 6.56
N LEU A 68 -6.87 -0.21 7.09
CA LEU A 68 -6.64 -1.52 7.70
C LEU A 68 -6.86 -1.56 9.22
N HIS A 69 -7.36 -0.49 9.85
CA HIS A 69 -7.48 -0.43 11.31
C HIS A 69 -8.28 -1.59 11.92
N ASP A 70 -9.33 -2.03 11.24
CA ASP A 70 -10.19 -3.15 11.67
C ASP A 70 -10.02 -4.40 10.81
N TYR A 71 -8.88 -4.53 10.09
CA TYR A 71 -8.66 -5.66 9.20
C TYR A 71 -8.36 -6.94 9.97
N GLU A 72 -9.11 -7.99 9.67
CA GLU A 72 -8.87 -9.33 10.19
C GLU A 72 -8.24 -10.24 9.14
N LEU A 73 -7.09 -10.85 9.49
CA LEU A 73 -6.38 -11.79 8.61
C LEU A 73 -7.20 -13.02 8.29
N SER A 74 -7.37 -13.28 7.01
CA SER A 74 -7.99 -14.50 6.51
C SER A 74 -6.96 -15.63 6.28
N ILE A 75 -7.46 -16.86 6.12
CA ILE A 75 -6.60 -18.00 5.74
C ILE A 75 -5.95 -17.78 4.36
N SER A 76 -6.61 -17.03 3.47
CA SER A 76 -6.04 -16.68 2.16
C SER A 76 -4.84 -15.77 2.28
N ASP A 77 -4.88 -14.81 3.20
CA ASP A 77 -3.78 -13.86 3.42
C ASP A 77 -2.56 -14.57 3.96
N MET A 78 -2.75 -15.48 4.93
CA MET A 78 -1.68 -16.31 5.46
C MET A 78 -1.01 -17.18 4.38
N LYS A 79 -1.80 -17.71 3.43
CA LYS A 79 -1.24 -18.47 2.29
C LYS A 79 -0.50 -17.60 1.31
N LEU A 80 -0.95 -16.36 1.13
CA LEU A 80 -0.29 -15.40 0.26
C LEU A 80 1.07 -15.02 0.84
N LEU A 81 1.13 -14.73 2.14
CA LEU A 81 2.40 -14.45 2.86
C LEU A 81 3.36 -15.65 2.82
N GLU A 82 2.86 -16.89 2.91
CA GLU A 82 3.70 -18.10 2.81
C GLU A 82 4.42 -18.21 1.45
N THR A 83 3.85 -17.63 0.39
CA THR A 83 4.40 -17.69 -0.98
C THR A 83 5.13 -16.42 -1.40
N ALA A 84 5.15 -15.40 -0.55
CA ALA A 84 5.81 -14.13 -0.82
C ALA A 84 7.32 -14.24 -0.64
N ASP A 85 8.08 -13.63 -1.54
CA ASP A 85 9.52 -13.41 -1.39
C ASP A 85 9.78 -12.10 -0.64
N ILE A 86 8.89 -11.11 -0.85
CA ILE A 86 8.92 -9.80 -0.20
C ILE A 86 7.50 -9.34 0.11
N PHE A 87 7.32 -8.78 1.29
CA PHE A 87 6.07 -8.20 1.74
C PHE A 87 6.26 -6.70 2.02
N ILE A 88 5.52 -5.86 1.32
CA ILE A 88 5.62 -4.40 1.40
C ILE A 88 4.41 -3.88 2.17
N ILE A 89 4.67 -3.22 3.28
CA ILE A 89 3.67 -2.61 4.15
C ILE A 89 3.73 -1.08 4.08
N ASN A 90 2.64 -0.43 4.43
CA ASN A 90 2.62 1.02 4.59
C ASN A 90 3.53 1.46 5.74
N GLY A 91 3.41 0.78 6.87
CA GLY A 91 4.08 1.14 8.12
C GLY A 91 3.34 2.25 8.89
N GLY A 92 4.05 2.86 9.84
CA GLY A 92 3.45 3.88 10.70
C GLY A 92 2.29 3.37 11.55
N GLY A 93 2.31 2.09 11.94
CA GLY A 93 1.28 1.45 12.76
C GLY A 93 0.06 0.92 12.00
N MET A 94 -0.07 1.18 10.68
CA MET A 94 -1.24 0.77 9.88
C MET A 94 -1.50 -0.74 9.92
N GLU A 95 -0.45 -1.55 9.93
CA GLU A 95 -0.51 -3.01 9.92
C GLU A 95 -0.16 -3.66 11.27
N SER A 96 -0.44 -3.00 12.38
CA SER A 96 -0.14 -3.53 13.74
C SER A 96 -0.75 -4.93 14.00
N PHE A 97 -1.89 -5.24 13.38
CA PHE A 97 -2.54 -6.56 13.42
C PHE A 97 -1.69 -7.70 12.82
N LEU A 98 -0.65 -7.37 12.02
CA LEU A 98 0.21 -8.35 11.35
C LEU A 98 1.39 -8.83 12.21
N GLU A 99 1.78 -8.17 13.26
CA GLU A 99 2.99 -8.46 14.04
C GLU A 99 3.10 -9.94 14.43
N GLN A 100 2.06 -10.48 15.07
CA GLN A 100 2.03 -11.88 15.48
C GLN A 100 2.00 -12.87 14.29
N ALA A 101 1.45 -12.45 13.15
CA ALA A 101 1.42 -13.28 11.96
C ALA A 101 2.80 -13.35 11.30
N LEU A 102 3.52 -12.25 11.24
CA LEU A 102 4.86 -12.17 10.65
C LEU A 102 5.90 -12.97 11.43
N GLU A 103 5.74 -13.16 12.75
CA GLU A 103 6.58 -14.08 13.54
C GLU A 103 6.64 -15.51 12.98
N ARG A 104 5.63 -15.91 12.21
CA ARG A 104 5.57 -17.25 11.57
C ARG A 104 6.39 -17.35 10.30
N TYR A 105 6.80 -16.23 9.74
CA TYR A 105 7.54 -16.14 8.47
C TYR A 105 8.88 -15.43 8.65
N PRO A 106 9.81 -15.96 9.45
CA PRO A 106 11.07 -15.28 9.80
C PRO A 106 12.00 -15.07 8.61
N GLU A 107 11.79 -15.79 7.51
CA GLU A 107 12.57 -15.65 6.27
C GLU A 107 11.93 -14.66 5.27
N LEU A 108 10.71 -14.18 5.54
CA LEU A 108 10.04 -13.22 4.69
C LEU A 108 10.69 -11.83 4.85
N THR A 109 11.12 -11.26 3.75
CA THR A 109 11.59 -9.88 3.74
C THR A 109 10.39 -8.94 3.86
N VAL A 110 10.32 -8.19 4.96
CA VAL A 110 9.28 -7.18 5.17
C VAL A 110 9.89 -5.80 4.95
N VAL A 111 9.21 -4.97 4.16
CA VAL A 111 9.60 -3.59 3.85
C VAL A 111 8.56 -2.64 4.41
N ASP A 112 8.92 -1.93 5.44
CA ASP A 112 8.13 -0.82 5.98
C ASP A 112 8.43 0.44 5.19
N THR A 113 7.44 0.93 4.43
CA THR A 113 7.63 2.09 3.56
C THR A 113 7.54 3.42 4.30
N SER A 114 7.19 3.41 5.60
CA SER A 114 7.19 4.61 6.45
C SER A 114 8.56 4.93 7.05
N GLU A 115 9.54 4.04 6.95
CA GLU A 115 10.86 4.26 7.53
C GLU A 115 11.49 5.57 7.05
N GLY A 116 11.82 6.46 7.99
CA GLY A 116 12.41 7.76 7.71
C GLY A 116 11.41 8.85 7.24
N ILE A 117 10.12 8.53 7.18
CA ILE A 117 9.05 9.49 6.86
C ILE A 117 8.53 10.11 8.17
N ALA A 118 8.47 11.44 8.23
CA ALA A 118 7.84 12.12 9.35
C ALA A 118 6.32 12.00 9.25
N LEU A 119 5.71 11.37 10.24
CA LEU A 119 4.26 11.27 10.38
C LEU A 119 3.69 12.59 10.94
N LEU A 120 2.45 12.91 10.60
CA LEU A 120 1.70 13.92 11.32
C LEU A 120 1.32 13.38 12.70
N GLU A 121 1.27 14.24 13.71
CA GLU A 121 0.73 13.87 15.00
C GLU A 121 -0.75 13.55 14.86
N GLU A 122 -1.23 12.53 15.57
CA GLU A 122 -2.67 12.32 15.71
C GLU A 122 -3.22 13.44 16.60
N GLU A 123 -4.17 14.20 16.09
CA GLU A 123 -4.88 15.15 16.93
C GLU A 123 -5.69 14.39 17.96
N ALA A 124 -5.34 14.58 19.25
CA ALA A 124 -6.05 13.94 20.35
C ALA A 124 -7.52 14.36 20.32
N HIS A 125 -8.40 13.41 20.04
CA HIS A 125 -9.85 13.63 20.06
C HIS A 125 -10.28 14.07 21.45
N HIS A 126 -10.59 15.34 21.62
CA HIS A 126 -11.29 15.81 22.79
C HIS A 126 -12.75 15.39 22.69
N HIS A 127 -13.05 14.16 23.12
CA HIS A 127 -14.40 13.82 23.49
C HIS A 127 -14.78 14.73 24.67
N HIS A 128 -15.70 15.65 24.44
CA HIS A 128 -16.43 16.29 25.51
C HIS A 128 -17.36 15.24 26.12
N ASP A 129 -16.82 14.37 26.97
CA ASP A 129 -17.62 13.54 27.84
C ASP A 129 -18.21 14.43 28.92
N GLU A 130 -19.51 14.73 28.77
CA GLU A 130 -20.32 15.13 29.91
C GLU A 130 -20.33 13.98 30.93
N GLU A 131 -19.96 14.31 32.14
CA GLU A 131 -19.81 13.46 33.31
C GLU A 131 -20.92 12.39 33.45
N GLU A 132 -20.61 11.13 33.20
CA GLU A 132 -21.27 10.01 33.89
C GLU A 132 -20.20 9.15 34.58
N GLU A 133 -20.26 9.15 35.92
CA GLU A 133 -19.47 8.30 36.80
C GLU A 133 -19.73 6.81 36.50
N ALA A 134 -18.74 6.09 35.94
CA ALA A 134 -18.74 4.63 35.93
C ALA A 134 -17.32 4.08 36.00
N GLU A 135 -17.06 3.46 37.12
CA GLU A 135 -16.11 2.40 37.48
C GLU A 135 -14.89 2.12 36.53
N ALA A 136 -13.71 2.40 37.07
CA ALA A 136 -12.40 2.10 36.54
C ALA A 136 -12.24 0.62 36.16
N HIS A 137 -12.11 0.32 34.90
CA HIS A 137 -11.34 -0.82 34.43
C HIS A 137 -10.05 -0.30 33.79
N GLU A 138 -8.97 -0.38 34.55
CA GLU A 138 -7.60 -0.18 34.09
C GLU A 138 -7.28 -1.30 33.07
N HIS A 139 -7.41 -0.99 31.80
CA HIS A 139 -6.67 -1.66 30.74
C HIS A 139 -5.63 -0.65 30.24
N GLU A 140 -4.45 -0.68 30.86
CA GLU A 140 -3.26 -0.05 30.31
C GLU A 140 -2.87 -0.80 29.02
N HIS A 141 -3.42 -0.39 27.91
CA HIS A 141 -2.80 -0.59 26.62
C HIS A 141 -1.97 0.67 26.36
N GLU A 142 -0.68 0.61 26.63
CA GLU A 142 0.30 1.57 26.11
C GLU A 142 0.29 1.42 24.58
N HIS A 143 -0.65 2.08 23.90
CA HIS A 143 -0.51 2.36 22.49
C HIS A 143 0.50 3.50 22.42
N GLU A 144 1.73 3.21 22.04
CA GLU A 144 2.64 4.22 21.53
C GLU A 144 1.92 4.85 20.33
N HIS A 145 1.49 6.11 20.47
CA HIS A 145 0.88 6.88 19.38
C HIS A 145 1.97 7.15 18.34
N GLU A 146 2.07 6.28 17.35
CA GLU A 146 3.08 6.38 16.29
C GLU A 146 2.81 7.52 15.31
N GLY A 147 1.68 8.22 15.43
CA GLY A 147 1.25 9.28 14.53
C GLY A 147 0.33 8.79 13.40
N ASN A 148 -0.17 9.71 12.60
CA ASN A 148 -1.13 9.43 11.53
C ASN A 148 -0.49 8.60 10.40
N SER A 149 -0.93 7.37 10.25
CA SER A 149 -0.37 6.39 9.31
C SER A 149 -0.77 6.58 7.85
N HIS A 150 -1.66 7.53 7.52
CA HIS A 150 -2.20 7.74 6.16
C HIS A 150 -1.24 8.48 5.22
N ILE A 151 0.04 8.15 5.27
CA ILE A 151 1.14 8.84 4.59
C ILE A 151 1.00 8.87 3.06
N TRP A 152 0.36 7.87 2.46
CA TRP A 152 0.12 7.82 1.01
C TRP A 152 -0.77 8.95 0.49
N LEU A 153 -1.51 9.64 1.36
CA LEU A 153 -2.35 10.79 1.01
C LEU A 153 -1.57 12.08 0.84
N SER A 154 -0.29 12.09 1.26
CA SER A 154 0.65 13.17 0.96
C SER A 154 1.46 12.84 -0.28
N PRO A 155 1.36 13.59 -1.40
CA PRO A 155 2.16 13.33 -2.59
C PRO A 155 3.67 13.26 -2.32
N ALA A 156 4.18 14.12 -1.42
CA ALA A 156 5.59 14.12 -1.05
C ALA A 156 6.01 12.84 -0.32
N ARG A 157 5.16 12.35 0.60
CA ARG A 157 5.43 11.11 1.35
C ARG A 157 5.22 9.88 0.49
N ALA A 158 4.21 9.88 -0.39
CA ALA A 158 4.00 8.82 -1.38
C ALA A 158 5.21 8.65 -2.31
N ALA A 159 5.87 9.76 -2.71
CA ALA A 159 7.11 9.69 -3.48
C ALA A 159 8.24 9.03 -2.67
N GLN A 160 8.36 9.31 -1.37
CA GLN A 160 9.35 8.66 -0.51
C GLN A 160 9.05 7.17 -0.34
N GLN A 161 7.77 6.77 -0.15
CA GLN A 161 7.38 5.36 -0.15
C GLN A 161 7.75 4.66 -1.46
N ALA A 162 7.49 5.29 -2.60
CA ALA A 162 7.86 4.76 -3.92
C ALA A 162 9.38 4.58 -4.08
N GLU A 163 10.18 5.53 -3.58
CA GLU A 163 11.65 5.40 -3.53
C GLU A 163 12.10 4.22 -2.65
N SER A 164 11.47 4.03 -1.48
CA SER A 164 11.75 2.90 -0.58
C SER A 164 11.41 1.56 -1.23
N ILE A 165 10.27 1.47 -1.92
CA ILE A 165 9.85 0.28 -2.68
C ILE A 165 10.87 -0.03 -3.78
N ALA A 166 11.27 0.97 -4.57
CA ALA A 166 12.23 0.80 -5.65
C ALA A 166 13.61 0.34 -5.14
N ALA A 167 14.07 0.88 -4.02
CA ALA A 167 15.31 0.47 -3.38
C ALA A 167 15.27 -0.99 -2.94
N ALA A 168 14.22 -1.40 -2.22
CA ALA A 168 14.06 -2.75 -1.73
C ALA A 168 13.95 -3.78 -2.88
N LEU A 169 13.16 -3.48 -3.92
CA LEU A 169 13.05 -4.34 -5.09
C LEU A 169 14.37 -4.44 -5.86
N SER A 170 15.15 -3.36 -5.94
CA SER A 170 16.47 -3.36 -6.61
C SER A 170 17.50 -4.25 -5.91
N GLU A 171 17.38 -4.44 -4.60
CA GLU A 171 18.22 -5.38 -3.84
C GLU A 171 17.87 -6.83 -4.15
N MET A 172 16.57 -7.12 -4.34
CA MET A 172 16.04 -8.46 -4.59
C MET A 172 16.15 -8.86 -6.06
N ASP A 173 15.93 -7.91 -6.98
CA ASP A 173 16.01 -8.11 -8.44
C ASP A 173 16.92 -7.07 -9.09
N GLN A 174 18.21 -7.40 -9.14
CA GLN A 174 19.21 -6.54 -9.76
C GLN A 174 19.09 -6.44 -11.30
N ALA A 175 18.37 -7.36 -11.93
CA ALA A 175 18.17 -7.33 -13.37
C ALA A 175 17.26 -6.18 -13.78
N ASP A 176 16.22 -5.92 -13.01
CA ASP A 176 15.24 -4.86 -13.24
C ASP A 176 15.50 -3.58 -12.40
N ALA A 177 16.60 -3.52 -11.63
CA ALA A 177 16.92 -2.39 -10.75
C ALA A 177 16.91 -1.02 -11.46
N ALA A 178 17.36 -0.94 -12.71
CA ALA A 178 17.34 0.29 -13.49
C ALA A 178 15.89 0.72 -13.83
N VAL A 179 15.00 -0.24 -14.07
CA VAL A 179 13.56 0.01 -14.34
C VAL A 179 12.90 0.57 -13.10
N PHE A 180 13.14 -0.03 -11.93
CA PHE A 180 12.59 0.45 -10.66
C PHE A 180 13.03 1.88 -10.34
N ALA A 181 14.33 2.16 -10.50
CA ALA A 181 14.89 3.50 -10.26
C ALA A 181 14.32 4.56 -11.23
N GLU A 182 14.16 4.23 -12.53
CA GLU A 182 13.56 5.12 -13.52
C GLU A 182 12.09 5.41 -13.20
N ASN A 183 11.32 4.38 -12.81
CA ASN A 183 9.92 4.51 -12.44
C ASN A 183 9.74 5.36 -11.18
N ALA A 184 10.56 5.16 -10.14
CA ALA A 184 10.53 5.98 -8.93
C ALA A 184 10.86 7.46 -9.23
N ALA A 185 11.88 7.71 -10.06
CA ALA A 185 12.23 9.06 -10.47
C ALA A 185 11.10 9.75 -11.25
N ARG A 186 10.42 9.02 -12.16
CA ARG A 186 9.25 9.52 -12.89
C ARG A 186 8.10 9.83 -11.92
N PHE A 187 7.76 8.92 -11.02
CA PHE A 187 6.70 9.13 -10.03
C PHE A 187 6.98 10.35 -9.16
N LYS A 188 8.24 10.53 -8.74
CA LYS A 188 8.66 11.71 -7.99
C LYS A 188 8.50 13.00 -8.81
N GLU A 189 8.86 13.01 -10.09
CA GLU A 189 8.67 14.17 -10.96
C GLU A 189 7.19 14.56 -11.09
N GLU A 190 6.32 13.56 -11.25
CA GLU A 190 4.86 13.75 -11.34
C GLU A 190 4.29 14.30 -10.03
N THR A 191 4.71 13.78 -8.88
CA THR A 191 4.28 14.29 -7.57
C THR A 191 4.83 15.68 -7.27
N ASP A 192 6.07 15.98 -7.64
CA ASP A 192 6.66 17.31 -7.51
C ASP A 192 5.89 18.35 -8.37
N ALA A 193 5.45 17.97 -9.57
CA ALA A 193 4.61 18.82 -10.41
C ALA A 193 3.24 19.08 -9.77
N LEU A 194 2.60 18.05 -9.20
CA LEU A 194 1.34 18.18 -8.47
C LEU A 194 1.47 19.12 -7.27
N LEU A 195 2.55 19.02 -6.50
CA LEU A 195 2.84 19.93 -5.38
C LEU A 195 3.01 21.38 -5.83
N GLN A 196 3.63 21.60 -6.99
CA GLN A 196 3.75 22.95 -7.57
C GLN A 196 2.39 23.51 -8.02
N GLU A 197 1.52 22.69 -8.57
CA GLU A 197 0.16 23.10 -8.94
C GLU A 197 -0.66 23.42 -7.68
N ALA A 198 -0.61 22.57 -6.65
CA ALA A 198 -1.28 22.81 -5.38
C ALA A 198 -0.84 24.15 -4.73
N ALA A 199 0.45 24.45 -4.74
CA ALA A 199 0.99 25.70 -4.21
C ALA A 199 0.49 26.95 -4.96
N GLN A 200 0.00 26.83 -6.19
CA GLN A 200 -0.55 27.95 -6.96
C GLN A 200 -2.01 28.27 -6.60
N LEU A 201 -2.71 27.41 -5.90
CA LEU A 201 -4.11 27.62 -5.54
C LEU A 201 -4.31 28.77 -4.56
N ASN A 202 -3.25 29.13 -3.79
CA ASN A 202 -3.22 30.28 -2.88
C ASN A 202 -4.51 30.44 -2.06
N LEU A 203 -4.81 29.44 -1.23
CA LEU A 203 -5.94 29.55 -0.31
C LEU A 203 -5.71 30.74 0.65
N PRO A 204 -6.79 31.43 1.08
CA PRO A 204 -6.68 32.45 2.10
C PRO A 204 -5.99 31.93 3.37
N GLU A 205 -5.18 32.78 4.01
CA GLU A 205 -4.59 32.46 5.32
C GLU A 205 -5.71 32.24 6.35
N GLY A 206 -5.59 31.15 7.13
CA GLY A 206 -6.62 30.76 8.09
C GLY A 206 -7.83 30.07 7.43
N THR A 207 -7.66 29.50 6.23
CA THR A 207 -8.69 28.61 5.67
C THR A 207 -8.80 27.37 6.55
N GLU A 208 -10.00 27.13 7.05
CA GLU A 208 -10.33 25.99 7.89
C GLU A 208 -11.00 24.88 7.08
N ALA A 209 -10.83 23.62 7.52
CA ALA A 209 -11.45 22.46 6.94
C ALA A 209 -12.13 21.60 8.01
N GLU A 210 -13.29 21.06 7.70
CA GLU A 210 -13.88 19.96 8.45
C GLU A 210 -13.53 18.65 7.74
N VAL A 211 -13.09 17.66 8.49
CA VAL A 211 -12.67 16.38 7.94
C VAL A 211 -13.50 15.25 8.50
N PHE A 212 -13.78 14.25 7.67
CA PHE A 212 -14.57 13.07 8.05
C PHE A 212 -13.72 11.82 8.25
N HIS A 213 -12.41 11.95 8.09
CA HIS A 213 -11.44 10.89 8.29
C HIS A 213 -10.07 11.51 8.58
N GLU A 214 -9.35 10.97 9.55
CA GLU A 214 -8.04 11.47 10.00
C GLU A 214 -6.99 11.59 8.88
N GLY A 215 -7.05 10.69 7.88
CA GLY A 215 -6.17 10.73 6.72
C GLY A 215 -6.20 12.05 5.95
N PHE A 216 -7.31 12.80 6.01
CA PHE A 216 -7.42 14.11 5.36
C PHE A 216 -6.54 15.19 6.01
N ALA A 217 -5.93 14.92 7.17
CA ALA A 217 -4.92 15.82 7.75
C ALA A 217 -3.75 16.07 6.79
N TYR A 218 -3.32 15.05 6.05
CA TYR A 218 -2.28 15.22 5.01
C TYR A 218 -2.71 16.08 3.83
N PHE A 219 -3.99 16.09 3.51
CA PHE A 219 -4.54 16.99 2.51
C PHE A 219 -4.63 18.42 3.03
N ALA A 220 -5.05 18.60 4.27
CA ALA A 220 -5.08 19.91 4.93
C ALA A 220 -3.66 20.51 5.01
N GLU A 221 -2.67 19.70 5.42
CA GLU A 221 -1.25 20.11 5.44
C GLU A 221 -0.78 20.60 4.05
N LEU A 222 -1.14 19.87 2.97
CA LEU A 222 -0.74 20.21 1.61
C LEU A 222 -1.18 21.62 1.19
N PHE A 223 -2.35 22.05 1.64
CA PHE A 223 -2.93 23.36 1.29
C PHE A 223 -2.77 24.41 2.40
N GLY A 224 -2.09 24.06 3.50
CA GLY A 224 -1.93 24.98 4.64
C GLY A 224 -3.26 25.34 5.31
N MET A 225 -4.23 24.41 5.29
CA MET A 225 -5.51 24.56 5.98
C MET A 225 -5.38 24.13 7.44
N GLU A 226 -6.13 24.77 8.31
CA GLU A 226 -6.31 24.34 9.68
C GLU A 226 -7.52 23.41 9.78
N ILE A 227 -7.43 22.31 10.55
CA ILE A 227 -8.56 21.44 10.79
C ILE A 227 -9.35 22.02 11.96
N ALA A 228 -10.53 22.56 11.67
CA ALA A 228 -11.40 23.17 12.68
C ALA A 228 -12.14 22.12 13.48
N SER A 229 -12.62 21.07 12.82
CA SER A 229 -13.26 19.93 13.46
C SER A 229 -13.15 18.67 12.62
N GLY A 230 -13.31 17.49 13.25
CA GLY A 230 -13.33 16.22 12.56
C GLY A 230 -14.46 15.33 13.09
N ILE A 231 -15.25 14.79 12.17
CA ILE A 231 -16.14 13.67 12.47
C ILE A 231 -15.40 12.41 12.08
N PHE A 232 -14.65 11.84 13.02
CA PHE A 232 -13.91 10.62 12.77
C PHE A 232 -14.87 9.44 12.93
N VAL A 233 -15.36 8.94 11.81
CA VAL A 233 -16.17 7.74 11.76
C VAL A 233 -15.33 6.60 11.27
N ASP A 234 -15.34 5.50 12.03
CA ASP A 234 -14.86 4.22 11.54
C ASP A 234 -15.61 3.85 10.25
N GLU A 235 -14.96 3.14 9.34
CA GLU A 235 -15.48 2.83 7.99
C GLU A 235 -16.89 2.23 7.97
N TYR A 236 -17.31 1.64 9.09
CA TYR A 236 -18.62 1.00 9.25
C TYR A 236 -19.62 1.82 10.05
N GLN A 237 -19.22 2.97 10.59
CA GLN A 237 -20.10 3.85 11.36
C GLN A 237 -20.62 4.98 10.46
N VAL A 238 -21.92 5.18 10.49
CA VAL A 238 -22.56 6.35 9.89
C VAL A 238 -22.73 7.38 10.98
N PRO A 239 -22.22 8.62 10.82
CA PRO A 239 -22.39 9.66 11.80
C PRO A 239 -23.86 9.81 12.19
N SER A 240 -24.13 9.99 13.46
CA SER A 240 -25.49 10.27 13.93
C SER A 240 -25.96 11.64 13.40
N ALA A 241 -27.27 11.85 13.35
CA ALA A 241 -27.83 13.15 12.98
C ALA A 241 -27.41 14.28 13.95
N LYS A 242 -27.07 13.94 15.20
CA LYS A 242 -26.56 14.89 16.20
C LYS A 242 -25.14 15.31 15.82
N GLU A 243 -24.23 14.38 15.58
CA GLU A 243 -22.84 14.64 15.19
C GLU A 243 -22.76 15.46 13.89
N LEU A 244 -23.57 15.11 12.89
CA LEU A 244 -23.65 15.89 11.64
C LEU A 244 -24.16 17.31 11.86
N THR A 245 -25.07 17.51 12.83
CA THR A 245 -25.61 18.84 13.14
C THR A 245 -24.57 19.66 13.89
N GLU A 246 -23.87 19.05 14.84
CA GLU A 246 -22.81 19.70 15.62
C GLU A 246 -21.67 20.16 14.72
N ALA A 247 -21.14 19.30 13.85
CA ALA A 247 -20.13 19.67 12.87
C ALA A 247 -20.60 20.78 11.91
N ALA A 248 -21.86 20.71 11.45
CA ALA A 248 -22.41 21.76 10.59
C ALA A 248 -22.59 23.11 11.32
N ASP A 249 -22.80 23.09 12.61
CA ASP A 249 -22.91 24.31 13.43
C ASP A 249 -21.51 24.87 13.72
N GLU A 250 -20.52 24.03 14.04
CA GLU A 250 -19.11 24.42 14.20
C GLU A 250 -18.59 25.06 12.91
N GLY A 251 -18.77 24.44 11.74
CA GLY A 251 -18.35 25.00 10.47
C GLY A 251 -19.04 26.32 10.08
N ARG A 252 -20.21 26.63 10.69
CA ARG A 252 -20.83 27.95 10.51
C ARG A 252 -20.27 29.01 11.44
N GLU A 253 -19.76 28.63 12.60
CA GLU A 253 -19.14 29.55 13.56
C GLU A 253 -17.75 30.02 13.11
N HIS A 254 -17.06 29.18 12.31
CA HIS A 254 -15.74 29.46 11.77
C HIS A 254 -15.75 30.11 10.37
N ASN A 255 -16.91 30.33 9.74
CA ASN A 255 -17.11 31.08 8.50
C ASN A 255 -17.77 32.43 8.79
#